data_5902bd187e56ecc088fcd011d25c6019
#
_entry.id   5902bd187e56ecc088fcd011d25c6019
#
_cell.length_a   1.000
_cell.length_b   1.000
_cell.length_c   1.000
_cell.angle_alpha   90.00
_cell.angle_beta   90.00
_cell.angle_gamma   90.00
#
_symmetry.space_group_name_H-M   'P 1'
#
loop_
_entity.id
_entity.type
_entity.pdbx_description
1 polymer ?
#
loop_
_entity_poly.entity_id
_entity_poly.type
_entity_poly.pdbx_seq_one_letter_code
_entity_poly.pdbx_strand_id
1 'polypeptide(L)'
;MKFFSDLFKSKIFLIGLFIRLVVMPFTAHYDLRGINFAVFQLPFNHVINVYEIAKSGPVDYITNVNFGREYFIYPPLTYFTLGSFMWILKPFYGGEFVNWIQGYGNDILSVITHPQVFRYLFLMKIPYLFFDLLMVFGLYKMVKTDKEKSLILKFWWLNPITIFLPYMWGQFDIIPAAISLIAVWIMQKKPVLGSMILGIAAAYKNYPLMFLPLVVVAIAKNWKQGVAMFIAGMLPFVLTTAPYAWHSFFRETVLVSWQSQKMLDFMMGIGGDIGIYPFVIVYTLIGFWSFYFARKNHDAIGPIVMSLLLYYATTNFHQQWFLWILPFLVFYAVKYITFRPLFYWIVGLFFLRLVSLQGNVTTELFLWIAPAIDDLPKSRYLVGMIYDINKVRNIVASFYFATAIWVSGWIATKEAK
;
A
#
# COMPACT_ATOMS: atom_id res chain seq x y z
N MET A 1 11.20 -25.32 2.60
CA MET A 1 12.17 -25.39 3.72
C MET A 1 13.49 -24.67 3.40
N LYS A 2 14.16 -24.90 2.25
CA LYS A 2 15.45 -24.26 1.90
C LYS A 2 15.42 -22.72 1.95
N PHE A 3 14.37 -22.06 1.43
CA PHE A 3 14.23 -20.60 1.44
C PHE A 3 14.33 -20.01 2.85
N PHE A 4 13.56 -20.53 3.81
CA PHE A 4 13.60 -20.04 5.18
C PHE A 4 14.95 -20.33 5.86
N SER A 5 15.51 -21.54 5.65
CA SER A 5 16.84 -21.88 6.16
C SER A 5 17.92 -20.90 5.69
N ASP A 6 17.86 -20.50 4.40
CA ASP A 6 18.83 -19.55 3.86
C ASP A 6 18.63 -18.12 4.40
N LEU A 7 17.37 -17.70 4.63
CA LEU A 7 17.07 -16.41 5.25
C LEU A 7 17.61 -16.33 6.68
N PHE A 8 17.33 -17.33 7.52
CA PHE A 8 17.75 -17.31 8.92
C PHE A 8 19.28 -17.40 9.12
N LYS A 9 20.04 -17.77 8.08
CA LYS A 9 21.51 -17.68 8.08
C LYS A 9 22.02 -16.26 7.78
N SER A 10 21.18 -15.39 7.24
CA SER A 10 21.57 -14.03 6.86
C SER A 10 21.51 -13.08 8.05
N LYS A 11 22.66 -12.50 8.44
CA LYS A 11 22.71 -11.43 9.47
C LYS A 11 21.81 -10.24 9.10
N ILE A 12 21.76 -9.87 7.83
CA ILE A 12 20.92 -8.75 7.34
C ILE A 12 19.45 -9.06 7.58
N PHE A 13 19.03 -10.31 7.34
CA PHE A 13 17.66 -10.73 7.60
C PHE A 13 17.34 -10.69 9.09
N LEU A 14 18.21 -11.22 9.95
CA LEU A 14 18.00 -11.23 11.40
C LEU A 14 17.93 -9.82 11.99
N ILE A 15 18.79 -8.91 11.54
CA ILE A 15 18.75 -7.50 11.96
C ILE A 15 17.41 -6.87 11.56
N GLY A 16 16.99 -7.01 10.31
CA GLY A 16 15.73 -6.43 9.85
C GLY A 16 14.49 -7.06 10.51
N LEU A 17 14.53 -8.35 10.85
CA LEU A 17 13.49 -9.02 11.63
C LEU A 17 13.44 -8.46 13.05
N PHE A 18 14.59 -8.35 13.71
CA PHE A 18 14.69 -7.79 15.05
C PHE A 18 14.11 -6.37 15.12
N ILE A 19 14.49 -5.48 14.16
CA ILE A 19 13.95 -4.12 14.10
C ILE A 19 12.42 -4.14 14.01
N ARG A 20 11.84 -4.97 13.12
CA ARG A 20 10.39 -5.11 12.98
C ARG A 20 9.71 -5.53 14.27
N LEU A 21 10.22 -6.59 14.91
CA LEU A 21 9.66 -7.11 16.15
C LEU A 21 9.73 -6.09 17.29
N VAL A 22 10.80 -5.27 17.33
CA VAL A 22 10.95 -4.21 18.34
C VAL A 22 9.98 -3.05 18.08
N VAL A 23 9.79 -2.59 16.85
CA VAL A 23 8.92 -1.42 16.61
C VAL A 23 7.43 -1.76 16.62
N MET A 24 7.05 -3.00 16.32
CA MET A 24 5.66 -3.44 16.24
C MET A 24 4.82 -3.13 17.48
N PRO A 25 5.28 -3.41 18.72
CA PRO A 25 4.48 -3.15 19.91
C PRO A 25 4.41 -1.66 20.29
N PHE A 26 5.42 -0.86 19.94
CA PHE A 26 5.59 0.48 20.54
C PHE A 26 5.11 1.62 19.66
N THR A 27 4.75 1.37 18.42
CA THR A 27 4.37 2.42 17.47
C THR A 27 3.10 2.06 16.73
N ALA A 28 2.20 2.99 16.51
CA ALA A 28 1.06 2.83 15.62
C ALA A 28 0.43 4.18 15.27
N HIS A 29 -0.11 4.31 14.07
CA HIS A 29 -1.08 5.34 13.74
C HIS A 29 -2.49 4.89 14.14
N TYR A 30 -3.39 5.83 14.35
CA TYR A 30 -4.80 5.53 14.73
C TYR A 30 -5.53 4.67 13.70
N ASP A 31 -5.16 4.76 12.41
CA ASP A 31 -5.71 3.90 11.34
C ASP A 31 -5.62 2.41 11.68
N LEU A 32 -4.53 1.97 12.33
CA LEU A 32 -4.38 0.56 12.73
C LEU A 32 -5.53 0.12 13.63
N ARG A 33 -5.88 0.91 14.65
CA ARG A 33 -7.00 0.60 15.55
C ARG A 33 -8.34 0.72 14.82
N GLY A 34 -8.53 1.78 14.00
CA GLY A 34 -9.75 1.98 13.24
C GLY A 34 -10.05 0.84 12.25
N ILE A 35 -9.06 0.38 11.50
CA ILE A 35 -9.19 -0.77 10.60
C ILE A 35 -9.51 -2.04 11.40
N ASN A 36 -8.78 -2.27 12.49
CA ASN A 36 -8.98 -3.47 13.31
C ASN A 36 -10.29 -3.43 14.10
N PHE A 37 -10.90 -2.27 14.35
CA PHE A 37 -12.26 -2.15 14.88
C PHE A 37 -13.30 -2.75 13.91
N ALA A 38 -13.16 -2.54 12.63
CA ALA A 38 -14.01 -3.24 11.65
C ALA A 38 -13.67 -4.73 11.60
N VAL A 39 -12.39 -5.07 11.57
CA VAL A 39 -11.89 -6.44 11.43
C VAL A 39 -12.26 -7.36 12.59
N PHE A 40 -12.28 -6.86 13.84
CA PHE A 40 -12.62 -7.66 15.02
C PHE A 40 -14.07 -8.19 15.00
N GLN A 41 -14.94 -7.56 14.24
CA GLN A 41 -16.33 -7.98 14.09
C GLN A 41 -16.45 -9.42 13.56
N LEU A 42 -15.50 -9.88 12.72
CA LEU A 42 -15.50 -11.24 12.20
C LEU A 42 -15.26 -12.30 13.30
N PRO A 43 -14.12 -12.27 14.03
CA PRO A 43 -13.79 -13.31 15.00
C PRO A 43 -14.53 -13.20 16.33
N PHE A 44 -15.05 -12.02 16.70
CA PHE A 44 -15.67 -11.83 18.01
C PHE A 44 -17.19 -11.73 17.95
N ASN A 45 -17.75 -11.12 16.91
CA ASN A 45 -19.18 -10.88 16.75
C ASN A 45 -19.81 -11.68 15.60
N HIS A 46 -19.01 -12.50 14.86
CA HIS A 46 -19.44 -13.36 13.75
C HIS A 46 -20.15 -12.59 12.62
N VAL A 47 -19.79 -11.32 12.42
CA VAL A 47 -20.35 -10.47 11.38
C VAL A 47 -19.73 -10.84 10.04
N ILE A 48 -20.55 -11.12 9.03
CA ILE A 48 -20.11 -11.42 7.66
C ILE A 48 -20.12 -10.15 6.82
N ASN A 49 -21.12 -9.29 6.97
CA ASN A 49 -21.24 -8.03 6.24
C ASN A 49 -20.81 -6.85 7.11
N VAL A 50 -19.51 -6.55 7.07
CA VAL A 50 -18.94 -5.42 7.83
C VAL A 50 -19.48 -4.06 7.37
N TYR A 51 -19.98 -3.93 6.15
CA TYR A 51 -20.46 -2.65 5.60
C TYR A 51 -21.78 -2.18 6.20
N GLU A 52 -22.57 -3.08 6.78
CA GLU A 52 -23.76 -2.72 7.57
C GLU A 52 -23.36 -2.01 8.87
N ILE A 53 -22.34 -2.54 9.55
CA ILE A 53 -21.82 -1.93 10.79
C ILE A 53 -21.06 -0.64 10.49
N ALA A 54 -20.28 -0.63 9.41
CA ALA A 54 -19.51 0.54 9.01
C ALA A 54 -20.43 1.76 8.73
N LYS A 55 -21.65 1.53 8.22
CA LYS A 55 -22.63 2.60 8.02
C LYS A 55 -23.13 3.21 9.33
N SER A 56 -23.28 2.40 10.36
CA SER A 56 -23.87 2.76 11.67
C SER A 56 -22.83 2.88 12.79
N GLY A 57 -21.53 2.87 12.44
CA GLY A 57 -20.44 2.89 13.42
C GLY A 57 -20.45 4.15 14.31
N PRO A 58 -19.92 4.03 15.53
CA PRO A 58 -19.87 5.16 16.45
C PRO A 58 -19.02 6.29 15.89
N VAL A 59 -19.45 7.51 16.17
CA VAL A 59 -18.67 8.71 15.91
C VAL A 59 -17.62 8.83 17.00
N ASP A 60 -16.36 8.97 16.64
CA ASP A 60 -15.34 9.41 17.58
C ASP A 60 -15.54 10.89 17.86
N TYR A 61 -16.00 11.20 19.07
CA TYR A 61 -16.27 12.56 19.49
C TYR A 61 -15.02 13.45 19.61
N ILE A 62 -13.83 12.85 19.70
CA ILE A 62 -12.56 13.58 19.81
C ILE A 62 -12.09 14.05 18.43
N THR A 63 -12.19 13.17 17.44
CA THR A 63 -11.75 13.47 16.06
C THR A 63 -12.91 13.86 15.15
N ASN A 64 -14.14 13.78 15.61
CA ASN A 64 -15.37 13.94 14.84
C ASN A 64 -15.47 12.99 13.63
N VAL A 65 -14.74 11.86 13.70
CA VAL A 65 -14.62 10.85 12.65
C VAL A 65 -15.65 9.74 12.88
N ASN A 66 -16.47 9.48 11.89
CA ASN A 66 -17.29 8.26 11.88
C ASN A 66 -16.39 7.07 11.50
N PHE A 67 -15.99 6.27 12.50
CA PHE A 67 -15.08 5.15 12.35
C PHE A 67 -15.47 4.19 11.24
N GLY A 68 -16.75 3.93 11.05
CA GLY A 68 -17.20 3.09 9.97
C GLY A 68 -16.93 3.68 8.59
N ARG A 69 -17.27 4.96 8.38
CA ARG A 69 -17.17 5.61 7.07
C ARG A 69 -15.74 5.94 6.66
N GLU A 70 -14.85 6.19 7.59
CA GLU A 70 -13.51 6.70 7.27
C GLU A 70 -12.43 5.63 7.37
N TYR A 71 -12.59 4.60 8.22
CA TYR A 71 -11.55 3.61 8.45
C TYR A 71 -11.73 2.30 7.68
N PHE A 72 -12.94 1.91 7.27
CA PHE A 72 -13.13 0.68 6.52
C PHE A 72 -13.78 0.92 5.15
N ILE A 73 -12.99 1.45 4.24
CA ILE A 73 -13.33 1.76 2.84
C ILE A 73 -12.65 0.79 1.86
N TYR A 74 -12.45 -0.44 2.28
CA TYR A 74 -11.64 -1.43 1.54
C TYR A 74 -12.52 -2.56 1.01
N PRO A 75 -12.12 -3.20 -0.11
CA PRO A 75 -12.76 -4.40 -0.61
C PRO A 75 -12.75 -5.57 0.39
N PRO A 76 -13.65 -6.55 0.24
CA PRO A 76 -13.94 -7.56 1.27
C PRO A 76 -12.76 -8.45 1.69
N LEU A 77 -11.80 -8.77 0.81
CA LEU A 77 -10.69 -9.63 1.19
C LEU A 77 -9.81 -9.04 2.28
N THR A 78 -9.73 -7.71 2.41
CA THR A 78 -9.04 -7.07 3.54
C THR A 78 -9.68 -7.48 4.86
N TYR A 79 -11.01 -7.41 4.95
CA TYR A 79 -11.79 -7.80 6.11
C TYR A 79 -11.59 -9.27 6.47
N PHE A 80 -11.81 -10.16 5.51
CA PHE A 80 -11.73 -11.60 5.76
C PHE A 80 -10.31 -12.06 6.07
N THR A 81 -9.30 -11.52 5.40
CA THR A 81 -7.91 -11.93 5.65
C THR A 81 -7.44 -11.47 7.03
N LEU A 82 -7.56 -10.18 7.33
CA LEU A 82 -7.15 -9.67 8.64
C LEU A 82 -7.97 -10.28 9.77
N GLY A 83 -9.29 -10.47 9.56
CA GLY A 83 -10.19 -11.12 10.51
C GLY A 83 -9.84 -12.59 10.75
N SER A 84 -9.43 -13.32 9.72
CA SER A 84 -8.94 -14.71 9.86
C SER A 84 -7.66 -14.80 10.67
N PHE A 85 -6.69 -13.89 10.44
CA PHE A 85 -5.50 -13.80 11.28
C PHE A 85 -5.86 -13.46 12.73
N MET A 86 -6.75 -12.50 12.92
CA MET A 86 -7.22 -12.13 14.26
C MET A 86 -7.95 -13.30 14.94
N TRP A 87 -8.70 -14.11 14.19
CA TRP A 87 -9.35 -15.32 14.70
C TRP A 87 -8.34 -16.36 15.17
N ILE A 88 -7.33 -16.65 14.38
CA ILE A 88 -6.22 -17.56 14.74
C ILE A 88 -5.49 -17.05 16.00
N LEU A 89 -5.30 -15.73 16.09
CA LEU A 89 -4.60 -15.09 17.21
C LEU A 89 -5.51 -14.76 18.40
N LYS A 90 -6.81 -15.05 18.32
CA LYS A 90 -7.81 -14.72 19.36
C LYS A 90 -7.41 -15.15 20.77
N PRO A 91 -6.82 -16.36 21.01
CA PRO A 91 -6.39 -16.75 22.34
C PRO A 91 -5.33 -15.85 22.96
N PHE A 92 -4.53 -15.17 22.14
CA PHE A 92 -3.45 -14.29 22.59
C PHE A 92 -3.90 -12.85 22.87
N TYR A 93 -5.08 -12.43 22.42
CA TYR A 93 -5.59 -11.08 22.71
C TYR A 93 -6.05 -10.93 24.17
N GLY A 94 -6.65 -11.98 24.78
CA GLY A 94 -7.19 -11.93 26.13
C GLY A 94 -8.56 -11.25 26.24
N GLY A 95 -9.18 -11.35 27.44
CA GLY A 95 -10.58 -10.94 27.64
C GLY A 95 -10.86 -9.45 27.48
N GLU A 96 -9.89 -8.60 27.81
CA GLU A 96 -10.07 -7.14 27.79
C GLU A 96 -9.91 -6.51 26.39
N PHE A 97 -9.47 -7.28 25.41
CA PHE A 97 -9.27 -6.75 24.06
C PHE A 97 -10.54 -6.16 23.44
N VAL A 98 -11.69 -6.84 23.65
CA VAL A 98 -12.98 -6.37 23.13
C VAL A 98 -13.34 -5.01 23.70
N ASN A 99 -13.20 -4.82 25.01
CA ASN A 99 -13.46 -3.56 25.67
C ASN A 99 -12.51 -2.46 25.17
N TRP A 100 -11.23 -2.79 25.00
CA TRP A 100 -10.23 -1.86 24.49
C TRP A 100 -10.48 -1.43 23.05
N ILE A 101 -10.80 -2.37 22.15
CA ILE A 101 -11.05 -2.05 20.75
C ILE A 101 -12.35 -1.29 20.55
N GLN A 102 -13.38 -1.57 21.38
CA GLN A 102 -14.68 -0.92 21.36
C GLN A 102 -14.72 0.37 22.20
N GLY A 103 -13.72 0.67 22.99
CA GLY A 103 -13.66 1.83 23.90
C GLY A 103 -13.64 3.17 23.18
N TYR A 104 -14.63 3.42 22.32
CA TYR A 104 -14.85 4.68 21.61
C TYR A 104 -15.70 5.61 22.46
N GLY A 105 -15.28 6.87 22.54
CA GLY A 105 -15.96 7.89 23.38
C GLY A 105 -15.46 7.95 24.83
N ASN A 106 -14.62 7.02 25.24
CA ASN A 106 -13.85 7.14 26.47
C ASN A 106 -12.59 7.96 26.22
N ASP A 107 -12.08 8.53 27.28
CA ASP A 107 -10.81 9.24 27.28
C ASP A 107 -9.75 8.50 26.44
N ILE A 108 -9.23 9.16 25.39
CA ILE A 108 -8.19 8.61 24.53
C ILE A 108 -6.97 8.15 25.35
N LEU A 109 -6.74 8.80 26.48
CA LEU A 109 -5.68 8.46 27.41
C LEU A 109 -5.85 7.04 27.95
N SER A 110 -7.06 6.63 28.32
CA SER A 110 -7.35 5.28 28.80
C SER A 110 -7.06 4.19 27.76
N VAL A 111 -7.22 4.52 26.47
CA VAL A 111 -6.92 3.62 25.36
C VAL A 111 -5.42 3.51 25.15
N ILE A 112 -4.70 4.62 25.16
CA ILE A 112 -3.25 4.68 24.91
C ILE A 112 -2.48 4.07 26.09
N THR A 113 -2.92 4.31 27.32
CA THR A 113 -2.25 3.83 28.55
C THR A 113 -2.71 2.45 29.01
N HIS A 114 -3.53 1.75 28.23
CA HIS A 114 -4.01 0.42 28.59
C HIS A 114 -2.84 -0.54 28.83
N PRO A 115 -2.81 -1.31 29.95
CA PRO A 115 -1.66 -2.13 30.33
C PRO A 115 -1.24 -3.18 29.28
N GLN A 116 -2.16 -3.56 28.42
CA GLN A 116 -1.93 -4.57 27.38
C GLN A 116 -1.80 -4.00 25.95
N VAL A 117 -1.74 -2.66 25.81
CA VAL A 117 -1.73 -1.99 24.51
C VAL A 117 -0.60 -2.51 23.61
N PHE A 118 0.59 -2.69 24.12
CA PHE A 118 1.74 -3.18 23.36
C PHE A 118 1.52 -4.56 22.78
N ARG A 119 0.86 -5.46 23.53
CA ARG A 119 0.45 -6.77 23.05
C ARG A 119 -0.55 -6.66 21.89
N TYR A 120 -1.54 -5.78 22.03
CA TYR A 120 -2.55 -5.58 20.99
C TYR A 120 -1.94 -5.03 19.70
N LEU A 121 -1.10 -4.00 19.80
CA LEU A 121 -0.40 -3.42 18.65
C LEU A 121 0.50 -4.44 17.95
N PHE A 122 1.20 -5.29 18.70
CA PHE A 122 2.04 -6.35 18.17
C PHE A 122 1.21 -7.38 17.39
N LEU A 123 0.14 -7.91 18.00
CA LEU A 123 -0.68 -8.97 17.42
C LEU A 123 -1.39 -8.50 16.13
N MET A 124 -1.89 -7.27 16.10
CA MET A 124 -2.54 -6.70 14.92
C MET A 124 -1.61 -6.57 13.71
N LYS A 125 -0.29 -6.53 13.92
CA LYS A 125 0.71 -6.40 12.83
C LYS A 125 1.34 -7.72 12.40
N ILE A 126 1.07 -8.84 13.07
CA ILE A 126 1.58 -10.15 12.67
C ILE A 126 1.22 -10.51 11.21
N PRO A 127 -0.01 -10.23 10.70
CA PRO A 127 -0.33 -10.48 9.30
C PRO A 127 0.62 -9.79 8.33
N TYR A 128 1.07 -8.58 8.65
CA TYR A 128 1.96 -7.81 7.79
C TYR A 128 3.34 -8.48 7.65
N LEU A 129 3.85 -9.08 8.73
CA LEU A 129 5.11 -9.84 8.69
C LEU A 129 5.01 -11.05 7.76
N PHE A 130 3.88 -11.76 7.77
CA PHE A 130 3.64 -12.88 6.86
C PHE A 130 3.70 -12.43 5.39
N PHE A 131 3.01 -11.33 5.03
CA PHE A 131 3.01 -10.84 3.66
C PHE A 131 4.32 -10.16 3.25
N ASP A 132 5.08 -9.60 4.19
CA ASP A 132 6.42 -9.07 3.93
C ASP A 132 7.42 -10.21 3.63
N LEU A 133 7.33 -11.34 4.31
CA LEU A 133 8.08 -12.55 3.96
C LEU A 133 7.69 -13.11 2.58
N LEU A 134 6.39 -13.06 2.24
CA LEU A 134 5.90 -13.40 0.90
C LEU A 134 6.46 -12.45 -0.16
N MET A 135 6.58 -11.15 0.14
CA MET A 135 7.21 -10.16 -0.72
C MET A 135 8.69 -10.50 -0.98
N VAL A 136 9.46 -10.78 0.08
CA VAL A 136 10.88 -11.21 -0.06
C VAL A 136 10.98 -12.48 -0.89
N PHE A 137 10.08 -13.45 -0.68
CA PHE A 137 10.03 -14.67 -1.49
C PHE A 137 9.78 -14.33 -2.97
N GLY A 138 8.80 -13.49 -3.28
CA GLY A 138 8.50 -13.06 -4.65
C GLY A 138 9.69 -12.38 -5.32
N LEU A 139 10.33 -11.43 -4.64
CA LEU A 139 11.53 -10.75 -5.13
C LEU A 139 12.68 -11.74 -5.39
N TYR A 140 12.89 -12.73 -4.50
CA TYR A 140 13.90 -13.78 -4.69
C TYR A 140 13.63 -14.64 -5.93
N LYS A 141 12.36 -14.91 -6.24
CA LYS A 141 11.99 -15.68 -7.45
C LYS A 141 12.22 -14.93 -8.75
N MET A 142 12.31 -13.60 -8.69
CA MET A 142 12.57 -12.73 -9.85
C MET A 142 14.06 -12.52 -10.13
N VAL A 143 14.95 -12.99 -9.25
CA VAL A 143 16.40 -12.86 -9.39
C VAL A 143 17.09 -14.22 -9.41
N LYS A 144 18.34 -14.27 -9.92
CA LYS A 144 19.04 -15.53 -10.13
C LYS A 144 20.23 -15.75 -9.20
N THR A 145 20.94 -14.68 -8.83
CA THR A 145 22.24 -14.78 -8.13
C THR A 145 22.09 -14.48 -6.63
N ASP A 146 22.97 -15.04 -5.82
CA ASP A 146 22.97 -14.78 -4.37
C ASP A 146 23.36 -13.33 -4.05
N LYS A 147 24.16 -12.68 -4.93
CA LYS A 147 24.44 -11.25 -4.85
C LYS A 147 23.15 -10.42 -4.97
N GLU A 148 22.29 -10.74 -5.95
CA GLU A 148 21.00 -10.07 -6.14
C GLU A 148 20.07 -10.32 -4.93
N LYS A 149 20.02 -11.55 -4.39
CA LYS A 149 19.25 -11.86 -3.18
C LYS A 149 19.72 -11.05 -1.96
N SER A 150 21.04 -10.91 -1.79
CA SER A 150 21.60 -10.04 -0.74
C SER A 150 21.21 -8.59 -0.91
N LEU A 151 21.18 -8.09 -2.16
CA LEU A 151 20.70 -6.73 -2.47
C LEU A 151 19.21 -6.55 -2.18
N ILE A 152 18.38 -7.58 -2.41
CA ILE A 152 16.97 -7.54 -2.00
C ILE A 152 16.84 -7.34 -0.49
N LEU A 153 17.63 -8.07 0.32
CA LEU A 153 17.60 -7.85 1.76
C LEU A 153 18.05 -6.43 2.17
N LYS A 154 18.97 -5.83 1.43
CA LYS A 154 19.39 -4.44 1.68
C LYS A 154 18.34 -3.42 1.24
N PHE A 155 17.80 -3.56 0.03
CA PHE A 155 16.91 -2.54 -0.57
C PHE A 155 15.44 -2.72 -0.20
N TRP A 156 15.02 -3.91 0.23
CA TRP A 156 13.66 -4.17 0.70
C TRP A 156 13.64 -4.36 2.22
N TRP A 157 14.34 -5.38 2.73
CA TRP A 157 14.17 -5.82 4.11
C TRP A 157 14.76 -4.83 5.15
N LEU A 158 15.84 -4.12 4.82
CA LEU A 158 16.38 -3.01 5.64
C LEU A 158 15.89 -1.64 5.17
N ASN A 159 15.01 -1.56 4.20
CA ASN A 159 14.50 -0.28 3.74
C ASN A 159 13.68 0.40 4.85
N PRO A 160 13.98 1.66 5.20
CA PRO A 160 13.23 2.34 6.25
C PRO A 160 11.75 2.52 5.92
N ILE A 161 11.36 2.61 4.64
CA ILE A 161 9.94 2.72 4.23
C ILE A 161 9.19 1.43 4.53
N THR A 162 9.80 0.25 4.29
CA THR A 162 9.17 -1.05 4.57
C THR A 162 9.11 -1.40 6.05
N ILE A 163 9.91 -0.74 6.87
CA ILE A 163 9.82 -0.80 8.33
C ILE A 163 8.76 0.20 8.80
N PHE A 164 8.79 1.41 8.30
CA PHE A 164 7.94 2.51 8.72
C PHE A 164 6.45 2.24 8.43
N LEU A 165 6.10 1.95 7.17
CA LEU A 165 4.69 1.88 6.76
C LEU A 165 3.93 0.70 7.37
N PRO A 166 4.40 -0.57 7.29
CA PRO A 166 3.67 -1.68 7.88
C PRO A 166 3.81 -1.77 9.41
N TYR A 167 4.99 -1.46 9.96
CA TYR A 167 5.28 -1.82 11.35
C TYR A 167 5.25 -0.64 12.33
N MET A 168 5.66 0.57 11.88
CA MET A 168 5.54 1.74 12.72
C MET A 168 4.18 2.41 12.54
N TRP A 169 3.73 2.62 11.32
CA TRP A 169 2.40 3.17 11.06
C TRP A 169 1.28 2.13 11.27
N GLY A 170 1.49 0.90 10.78
CA GLY A 170 0.50 -0.17 10.87
C GLY A 170 -0.42 -0.27 9.66
N GLN A 171 0.12 -0.05 8.45
CA GLN A 171 -0.63 -0.09 7.20
C GLN A 171 -0.55 -1.45 6.52
N PHE A 172 -1.71 -1.99 6.12
CA PHE A 172 -1.82 -3.31 5.48
C PHE A 172 -1.49 -3.31 3.98
N ASP A 173 -1.10 -2.19 3.39
CA ASP A 173 -0.75 -2.05 1.97
C ASP A 173 0.32 -3.02 1.48
N ILE A 174 1.10 -3.60 2.40
CA ILE A 174 2.02 -4.70 2.12
C ILE A 174 1.32 -5.93 1.55
N ILE A 175 0.04 -6.18 1.91
CA ILE A 175 -0.73 -7.35 1.46
C ILE A 175 -0.98 -7.29 -0.05
N PRO A 176 -1.73 -6.30 -0.58
CA PRO A 176 -1.96 -6.22 -2.03
C PRO A 176 -0.67 -5.97 -2.81
N ALA A 177 0.34 -5.30 -2.24
CA ALA A 177 1.63 -5.11 -2.90
C ALA A 177 2.38 -6.44 -3.09
N ALA A 178 2.43 -7.31 -2.07
CA ALA A 178 3.07 -8.62 -2.15
C ALA A 178 2.35 -9.53 -3.17
N ILE A 179 1.01 -9.54 -3.13
CA ILE A 179 0.21 -10.35 -4.07
C ILE A 179 0.40 -9.82 -5.51
N SER A 180 0.44 -8.50 -5.72
CA SER A 180 0.70 -7.89 -7.03
C SER A 180 2.08 -8.27 -7.58
N LEU A 181 3.12 -8.28 -6.74
CA LEU A 181 4.46 -8.71 -7.16
C LEU A 181 4.46 -10.20 -7.56
N ILE A 182 3.83 -11.06 -6.76
CA ILE A 182 3.68 -12.50 -7.08
C ILE A 182 2.90 -12.68 -8.38
N ALA A 183 1.84 -11.89 -8.59
CA ALA A 183 1.08 -11.90 -9.83
C ALA A 183 1.97 -11.61 -11.04
N VAL A 184 2.78 -10.56 -10.99
CA VAL A 184 3.72 -10.18 -12.05
C VAL A 184 4.77 -11.26 -12.28
N TRP A 185 5.34 -11.85 -11.22
CA TRP A 185 6.27 -12.95 -11.35
C TRP A 185 5.66 -14.18 -12.05
N ILE A 186 4.44 -14.59 -11.66
CA ILE A 186 3.74 -15.73 -12.24
C ILE A 186 3.34 -15.44 -13.69
N MET A 187 2.94 -14.20 -13.99
CA MET A 187 2.48 -13.74 -15.31
C MET A 187 3.53 -13.98 -16.39
N GLN A 188 4.82 -13.95 -16.08
CA GLN A 188 5.92 -14.22 -17.02
C GLN A 188 5.82 -15.62 -17.65
N LYS A 189 5.27 -16.61 -16.92
CA LYS A 189 5.15 -18.00 -17.40
C LYS A 189 3.69 -18.41 -17.65
N LYS A 190 2.77 -17.91 -16.84
CA LYS A 190 1.35 -18.25 -16.83
C LYS A 190 0.51 -16.96 -16.85
N PRO A 191 0.38 -16.28 -17.99
CA PRO A 191 -0.22 -14.93 -18.07
C PRO A 191 -1.62 -14.85 -17.47
N VAL A 192 -2.51 -15.78 -17.81
CA VAL A 192 -3.90 -15.81 -17.31
C VAL A 192 -3.96 -16.01 -15.80
N LEU A 193 -3.14 -16.93 -15.25
CA LEU A 193 -3.06 -17.17 -13.81
C LEU A 193 -2.49 -15.94 -13.08
N GLY A 194 -1.44 -15.30 -13.64
CA GLY A 194 -0.89 -14.08 -13.08
C GLY A 194 -1.91 -12.95 -13.05
N SER A 195 -2.71 -12.78 -14.11
CA SER A 195 -3.80 -11.81 -14.15
C SER A 195 -4.87 -12.11 -13.09
N MET A 196 -5.24 -13.37 -12.89
CA MET A 196 -6.19 -13.77 -11.85
C MET A 196 -5.66 -13.43 -10.43
N ILE A 197 -4.37 -13.67 -10.17
CA ILE A 197 -3.74 -13.31 -8.88
C ILE A 197 -3.69 -11.78 -8.71
N LEU A 198 -3.50 -11.02 -9.80
CA LEU A 198 -3.60 -9.56 -9.76
C LEU A 198 -5.02 -9.10 -9.37
N GLY A 199 -6.05 -9.77 -9.88
CA GLY A 199 -7.44 -9.56 -9.46
C GLY A 199 -7.69 -9.88 -7.98
N ILE A 200 -7.01 -10.89 -7.42
CA ILE A 200 -7.01 -11.15 -5.98
C ILE A 200 -6.40 -9.97 -5.22
N ALA A 201 -5.28 -9.41 -5.69
CA ALA A 201 -4.70 -8.20 -5.08
C ALA A 201 -5.68 -7.02 -5.11
N ALA A 202 -6.42 -6.86 -6.20
CA ALA A 202 -7.45 -5.83 -6.34
C ALA A 202 -8.61 -5.99 -5.34
N ALA A 203 -8.92 -7.21 -4.94
CA ALA A 203 -9.94 -7.50 -3.93
C ALA A 203 -9.53 -7.14 -2.49
N TYR A 204 -8.29 -6.69 -2.28
CA TYR A 204 -7.84 -6.02 -1.04
C TYR A 204 -7.86 -4.50 -1.17
N LYS A 205 -7.52 -3.98 -2.34
CA LYS A 205 -7.44 -2.55 -2.61
C LYS A 205 -7.49 -2.33 -4.13
N ASN A 206 -8.31 -1.41 -4.61
CA ASN A 206 -8.69 -1.30 -6.03
C ASN A 206 -7.52 -0.98 -6.99
N TYR A 207 -6.40 -0.42 -6.51
CA TYR A 207 -5.32 0.07 -7.37
C TYR A 207 -4.71 -0.96 -8.34
N PRO A 208 -4.65 -2.28 -8.06
CA PRO A 208 -4.13 -3.24 -9.04
C PRO A 208 -4.98 -3.34 -10.31
N LEU A 209 -6.26 -2.91 -10.27
CA LEU A 209 -7.09 -2.83 -11.48
C LEU A 209 -6.53 -1.81 -12.49
N MET A 210 -5.84 -0.76 -12.04
CA MET A 210 -5.15 0.17 -12.91
C MET A 210 -4.01 -0.49 -13.71
N PHE A 211 -3.40 -1.56 -13.17
CA PHE A 211 -2.34 -2.28 -13.87
C PHE A 211 -2.89 -3.21 -14.93
N LEU A 212 -4.08 -3.77 -14.71
CA LEU A 212 -4.62 -4.87 -15.51
C LEU A 212 -4.67 -4.57 -17.02
N PRO A 213 -5.22 -3.45 -17.51
CA PRO A 213 -5.20 -3.14 -18.93
C PRO A 213 -3.79 -3.06 -19.52
N LEU A 214 -2.88 -2.42 -18.79
CA LEU A 214 -1.50 -2.19 -19.22
C LEU A 214 -0.71 -3.51 -19.33
N VAL A 215 -0.82 -4.39 -18.31
CA VAL A 215 -0.12 -5.68 -18.33
C VAL A 215 -0.73 -6.65 -19.34
N VAL A 216 -2.05 -6.58 -19.59
CA VAL A 216 -2.70 -7.36 -20.65
C VAL A 216 -2.12 -6.97 -22.00
N VAL A 217 -2.01 -5.67 -22.28
CA VAL A 217 -1.46 -5.15 -23.54
C VAL A 217 0.02 -5.53 -23.69
N ALA A 218 0.81 -5.47 -22.61
CA ALA A 218 2.24 -5.76 -22.61
C ALA A 218 2.58 -7.27 -22.74
N ILE A 219 1.71 -8.16 -22.24
CA ILE A 219 2.04 -9.58 -22.08
C ILE A 219 1.28 -10.49 -23.06
N ALA A 220 0.06 -10.12 -23.45
CA ALA A 220 -0.77 -10.98 -24.29
C ALA A 220 -0.17 -11.18 -25.69
N LYS A 221 -0.01 -12.44 -26.10
CA LYS A 221 0.52 -12.81 -27.43
C LYS A 221 -0.48 -12.53 -28.57
N ASN A 222 -1.77 -12.67 -28.26
CA ASN A 222 -2.86 -12.45 -29.20
C ASN A 222 -4.11 -11.94 -28.45
N TRP A 223 -5.11 -11.50 -29.20
CA TRP A 223 -6.33 -10.92 -28.62
C TRP A 223 -7.12 -11.90 -27.75
N LYS A 224 -7.17 -13.20 -28.11
CA LYS A 224 -7.88 -14.24 -27.31
C LYS A 224 -7.24 -14.38 -25.92
N GLN A 225 -5.93 -14.43 -25.86
CA GLN A 225 -5.21 -14.46 -24.60
C GLN A 225 -5.41 -13.14 -23.82
N GLY A 226 -5.43 -11.99 -24.49
CA GLY A 226 -5.70 -10.70 -23.86
C GLY A 226 -7.06 -10.66 -23.20
N VAL A 227 -8.11 -11.11 -23.88
CA VAL A 227 -9.47 -11.22 -23.32
C VAL A 227 -9.49 -12.19 -22.13
N ALA A 228 -8.85 -13.37 -22.25
CA ALA A 228 -8.78 -14.33 -21.17
C ALA A 228 -8.04 -13.77 -19.93
N MET A 229 -6.95 -13.03 -20.12
CA MET A 229 -6.22 -12.35 -19.05
C MET A 229 -7.08 -11.28 -18.39
N PHE A 230 -7.79 -10.46 -19.19
CA PHE A 230 -8.63 -9.40 -18.64
C PHE A 230 -9.79 -9.95 -17.82
N ILE A 231 -10.50 -10.95 -18.34
CA ILE A 231 -11.61 -11.62 -17.62
C ILE A 231 -11.07 -12.29 -16.35
N ALA A 232 -9.97 -13.06 -16.43
CA ALA A 232 -9.38 -13.71 -15.27
C ALA A 232 -8.91 -12.70 -14.21
N GLY A 233 -8.40 -11.54 -14.64
CA GLY A 233 -7.99 -10.46 -13.73
C GLY A 233 -9.15 -9.74 -13.05
N MET A 234 -10.28 -9.58 -13.74
CA MET A 234 -11.48 -8.96 -13.17
C MET A 234 -12.25 -9.93 -12.26
N LEU A 235 -12.22 -11.23 -12.54
CA LEU A 235 -13.09 -12.22 -11.92
C LEU A 235 -12.98 -12.27 -10.38
N PRO A 236 -11.80 -12.35 -9.73
CA PRO A 236 -11.72 -12.39 -8.27
C PRO A 236 -12.28 -11.12 -7.62
N PHE A 237 -12.01 -9.95 -8.20
CA PHE A 237 -12.55 -8.69 -7.72
C PHE A 237 -14.07 -8.68 -7.81
N VAL A 238 -14.64 -9.04 -8.97
CA VAL A 238 -16.10 -9.09 -9.17
C VAL A 238 -16.74 -10.09 -8.22
N LEU A 239 -16.24 -11.32 -8.13
CA LEU A 239 -16.83 -12.36 -7.26
C LEU A 239 -16.82 -11.98 -5.78
N THR A 240 -15.78 -11.29 -5.32
CA THR A 240 -15.67 -10.87 -3.91
C THR A 240 -16.50 -9.64 -3.58
N THR A 241 -16.71 -8.74 -4.55
CA THR A 241 -17.43 -7.47 -4.35
C THR A 241 -18.91 -7.56 -4.70
N ALA A 242 -19.31 -8.45 -5.61
CA ALA A 242 -20.69 -8.59 -6.06
C ALA A 242 -21.71 -8.83 -4.92
N PRO A 243 -21.42 -9.65 -3.88
CA PRO A 243 -22.35 -9.84 -2.77
C PRO A 243 -22.70 -8.55 -2.00
N TYR A 244 -21.83 -7.56 -2.05
CA TYR A 244 -21.97 -6.28 -1.35
C TYR A 244 -22.39 -5.12 -2.26
N ALA A 245 -22.46 -5.33 -3.58
CA ALA A 245 -22.74 -4.27 -4.55
C ALA A 245 -24.12 -3.60 -4.37
N TRP A 246 -25.06 -4.30 -3.74
CA TRP A 246 -26.40 -3.76 -3.42
C TRP A 246 -26.38 -2.77 -2.26
N HIS A 247 -25.37 -2.78 -1.43
CA HIS A 247 -25.25 -1.91 -0.28
C HIS A 247 -24.78 -0.50 -0.71
N SER A 248 -25.57 0.54 -0.44
CA SER A 248 -25.25 1.92 -0.88
C SER A 248 -23.91 2.40 -0.32
N PHE A 249 -23.67 2.17 0.98
CA PHE A 249 -22.41 2.52 1.63
C PHE A 249 -21.20 1.86 0.95
N PHE A 250 -21.30 0.57 0.59
CA PHE A 250 -20.22 -0.14 -0.12
C PHE A 250 -19.94 0.48 -1.50
N ARG A 251 -20.99 0.81 -2.27
CA ARG A 251 -20.80 1.46 -3.58
C ARG A 251 -20.09 2.79 -3.46
N GLU A 252 -20.51 3.63 -2.53
CA GLU A 252 -20.02 5.00 -2.35
C GLU A 252 -18.59 5.03 -1.78
N THR A 253 -18.25 4.11 -0.87
CA THR A 253 -16.98 4.15 -0.16
C THR A 253 -15.91 3.23 -0.74
N VAL A 254 -16.30 2.13 -1.39
CA VAL A 254 -15.36 1.13 -1.92
C VAL A 254 -15.27 1.16 -3.44
N LEU A 255 -16.43 1.11 -4.15
CA LEU A 255 -16.40 1.05 -5.62
C LEU A 255 -16.14 2.41 -6.27
N VAL A 256 -16.78 3.46 -5.77
CA VAL A 256 -16.70 4.82 -6.32
C VAL A 256 -16.18 5.79 -5.26
N SER A 257 -15.18 5.34 -4.49
CA SER A 257 -14.62 6.16 -3.42
C SER A 257 -13.96 7.43 -3.96
N TRP A 258 -14.02 8.52 -3.18
CA TRP A 258 -13.28 9.75 -3.46
C TRP A 258 -11.79 9.51 -3.63
N GLN A 259 -11.23 8.50 -2.97
CA GLN A 259 -9.85 8.05 -3.13
C GLN A 259 -9.56 7.55 -4.56
N SER A 260 -10.51 6.82 -5.15
CA SER A 260 -10.39 6.31 -6.52
C SER A 260 -10.55 7.41 -7.57
N GLN A 261 -11.20 8.53 -7.21
CA GLN A 261 -11.44 9.66 -8.11
C GLN A 261 -10.28 10.66 -8.15
N LYS A 262 -9.33 10.60 -7.22
CA LYS A 262 -8.20 11.54 -7.15
C LYS A 262 -7.39 11.68 -8.44
N MET A 263 -7.38 10.68 -9.29
CA MET A 263 -6.74 10.75 -10.60
C MET A 263 -7.43 11.74 -11.56
N LEU A 264 -8.65 12.15 -11.23
CA LEU A 264 -9.45 13.12 -12.00
C LEU A 264 -9.50 14.51 -11.33
N ASP A 265 -8.85 14.72 -10.17
CA ASP A 265 -8.83 16.02 -9.50
C ASP A 265 -8.04 17.07 -10.31
N PHE A 266 -6.97 16.63 -11.00
CA PHE A 266 -6.19 17.51 -11.85
C PHE A 266 -6.81 17.57 -13.25
N MET A 267 -7.54 18.65 -13.54
CA MET A 267 -8.19 18.93 -14.82
C MET A 267 -7.67 20.24 -15.41
N MET A 268 -7.43 20.27 -16.71
CA MET A 268 -7.09 21.46 -17.48
C MET A 268 -8.29 21.86 -18.34
N GLY A 269 -8.89 23.03 -18.06
CA GLY A 269 -9.99 23.56 -18.85
C GLY A 269 -9.55 23.96 -20.25
N ILE A 270 -10.33 23.62 -21.28
CA ILE A 270 -10.06 23.99 -22.69
C ILE A 270 -11.14 24.89 -23.29
N GLY A 271 -12.16 25.20 -22.52
CA GLY A 271 -13.24 26.13 -22.89
C GLY A 271 -14.63 25.54 -22.71
N GLY A 272 -15.61 26.38 -22.42
CA GLY A 272 -16.92 25.93 -21.98
C GLY A 272 -16.84 25.09 -20.72
N ASP A 273 -17.65 24.06 -20.62
CA ASP A 273 -17.61 23.08 -19.48
C ASP A 273 -16.73 21.87 -19.79
N ILE A 274 -15.82 21.95 -20.79
CA ILE A 274 -14.97 20.86 -21.24
C ILE A 274 -13.57 21.04 -20.66
N GLY A 275 -13.04 19.97 -20.10
CA GLY A 275 -11.66 19.88 -19.63
C GLY A 275 -10.99 18.54 -20.01
N ILE A 276 -9.70 18.52 -19.95
CA ILE A 276 -8.88 17.33 -20.17
C ILE A 276 -8.20 16.94 -18.87
N TYR A 277 -8.06 15.62 -18.64
CA TYR A 277 -7.40 15.04 -17.49
C TYR A 277 -6.00 14.59 -17.86
N PRO A 278 -4.93 15.22 -17.37
CA PRO A 278 -3.55 14.83 -17.66
C PRO A 278 -3.26 13.37 -17.30
N PHE A 279 -3.86 12.86 -16.23
CA PHE A 279 -3.75 11.44 -15.88
C PHE A 279 -4.22 10.53 -17.02
N VAL A 280 -5.41 10.79 -17.57
CA VAL A 280 -6.01 9.97 -18.64
C VAL A 280 -5.15 10.00 -19.90
N ILE A 281 -4.65 11.20 -20.27
CA ILE A 281 -3.79 11.38 -21.44
C ILE A 281 -2.52 10.51 -21.29
N VAL A 282 -1.77 10.71 -20.19
CA VAL A 282 -0.49 10.02 -20.01
C VAL A 282 -0.68 8.53 -19.80
N TYR A 283 -1.74 8.11 -19.09
CA TYR A 283 -2.09 6.69 -18.92
C TYR A 283 -2.36 6.01 -20.27
N THR A 284 -3.06 6.68 -21.17
CA THR A 284 -3.30 6.20 -22.55
C THR A 284 -1.99 6.09 -23.33
N LEU A 285 -1.11 7.09 -23.21
CA LEU A 285 0.23 7.03 -23.82
C LEU A 285 1.07 5.88 -23.27
N ILE A 286 1.00 5.59 -21.97
CA ILE A 286 1.63 4.39 -21.38
C ILE A 286 1.03 3.11 -21.99
N GLY A 287 -0.28 3.07 -22.26
CA GLY A 287 -0.93 1.97 -22.95
C GLY A 287 -0.39 1.75 -24.37
N PHE A 288 -0.25 2.81 -25.17
CA PHE A 288 0.38 2.73 -26.49
C PHE A 288 1.85 2.32 -26.40
N TRP A 289 2.62 2.90 -25.48
CA TRP A 289 3.99 2.49 -25.25
C TRP A 289 4.09 1.00 -24.86
N SER A 290 3.18 0.52 -24.02
CA SER A 290 3.11 -0.89 -23.62
C SER A 290 2.86 -1.80 -24.83
N PHE A 291 1.99 -1.38 -25.75
CA PHE A 291 1.68 -2.13 -26.96
C PHE A 291 2.88 -2.20 -27.93
N TYR A 292 3.55 -1.08 -28.16
CA TYR A 292 4.60 -1.00 -29.17
C TYR A 292 5.98 -1.44 -28.67
N PHE A 293 6.30 -1.26 -27.39
CA PHE A 293 7.64 -1.46 -26.82
C PHE A 293 7.67 -2.53 -25.72
N ALA A 294 6.89 -2.41 -24.65
CA ALA A 294 6.93 -3.36 -23.55
C ALA A 294 6.51 -4.78 -23.97
N ARG A 295 5.60 -4.89 -24.93
CA ARG A 295 5.14 -6.16 -25.48
C ARG A 295 6.26 -6.94 -26.17
N LYS A 296 7.23 -6.30 -26.81
CA LYS A 296 8.37 -6.96 -27.46
C LYS A 296 9.21 -7.75 -26.47
N ASN A 297 9.36 -7.21 -25.25
CA ASN A 297 10.17 -7.76 -24.17
C ASN A 297 9.34 -8.49 -23.11
N HIS A 298 8.02 -8.58 -23.29
CA HIS A 298 7.08 -9.09 -22.30
C HIS A 298 7.26 -8.42 -20.92
N ASP A 299 7.50 -7.11 -20.90
CA ASP A 299 7.70 -6.36 -19.67
C ASP A 299 6.37 -5.92 -19.03
N ALA A 300 6.01 -6.53 -17.90
CA ALA A 300 4.88 -6.11 -17.09
C ALA A 300 5.25 -5.03 -16.06
N ILE A 301 6.54 -4.87 -15.71
CA ILE A 301 6.99 -4.01 -14.61
C ILE A 301 7.01 -2.54 -15.06
N GLY A 302 7.54 -2.28 -16.25
CA GLY A 302 7.63 -0.92 -16.78
C GLY A 302 6.29 -0.18 -16.78
N PRO A 303 5.23 -0.73 -17.40
CA PRO A 303 3.90 -0.10 -17.39
C PRO A 303 3.33 0.14 -15.99
N ILE A 304 3.54 -0.79 -15.06
CA ILE A 304 3.10 -0.65 -13.67
C ILE A 304 3.82 0.52 -13.00
N VAL A 305 5.14 0.58 -13.10
CA VAL A 305 5.94 1.66 -12.49
C VAL A 305 5.57 3.01 -13.08
N MET A 306 5.45 3.10 -14.41
CA MET A 306 5.08 4.35 -15.09
C MET A 306 3.69 4.82 -14.67
N SER A 307 2.69 3.92 -14.55
CA SER A 307 1.33 4.27 -14.13
C SER A 307 1.26 4.72 -12.67
N LEU A 308 2.03 4.11 -11.77
CA LEU A 308 2.10 4.52 -10.37
C LEU A 308 2.82 5.85 -10.19
N LEU A 309 3.91 6.08 -10.94
CA LEU A 309 4.61 7.37 -10.94
C LEU A 309 3.71 8.49 -11.49
N LEU A 310 2.95 8.22 -12.54
CA LEU A 310 1.94 9.14 -13.04
C LEU A 310 0.91 9.47 -11.95
N TYR A 311 0.40 8.44 -11.27
CA TYR A 311 -0.55 8.62 -10.17
C TYR A 311 0.03 9.50 -9.06
N TYR A 312 1.27 9.28 -8.63
CA TYR A 312 1.91 10.09 -7.58
C TYR A 312 2.27 11.51 -8.03
N ALA A 313 2.51 11.70 -9.32
CA ALA A 313 2.80 13.02 -9.89
C ALA A 313 1.55 13.90 -10.00
N THR A 314 0.40 13.30 -10.30
CA THR A 314 -0.84 14.04 -10.63
C THR A 314 -1.86 14.07 -9.50
N THR A 315 -1.60 13.35 -8.37
CA THR A 315 -2.55 13.27 -7.26
C THR A 315 -1.93 13.63 -5.92
N ASN A 316 -2.77 14.11 -4.99
CA ASN A 316 -2.38 14.18 -3.59
C ASN A 316 -2.54 12.79 -2.95
N PHE A 317 -1.53 11.92 -3.14
CA PHE A 317 -1.57 10.55 -2.68
C PHE A 317 -1.22 10.41 -1.18
N HIS A 318 -1.75 9.37 -0.53
CA HIS A 318 -1.39 9.01 0.84
C HIS A 318 -0.05 8.27 0.87
N GLN A 319 0.78 8.54 1.90
CA GLN A 319 2.14 8.01 1.99
C GLN A 319 2.19 6.48 2.01
N GLN A 320 1.22 5.79 2.64
CA GLN A 320 1.16 4.33 2.66
C GLN A 320 1.06 3.71 1.26
N TRP A 321 0.54 4.43 0.28
CA TRP A 321 0.45 3.95 -1.09
C TRP A 321 1.81 3.79 -1.75
N PHE A 322 2.86 4.36 -1.18
CA PHE A 322 4.22 4.18 -1.67
C PHE A 322 4.70 2.71 -1.63
N LEU A 323 4.10 1.87 -0.78
CA LEU A 323 4.34 0.42 -0.81
C LEU A 323 3.93 -0.25 -2.13
N TRP A 324 3.05 0.37 -2.92
CA TRP A 324 2.58 -0.21 -4.17
C TRP A 324 3.67 -0.22 -5.26
N ILE A 325 4.50 0.81 -5.31
CA ILE A 325 5.58 0.95 -6.31
C ILE A 325 6.91 0.37 -5.82
N LEU A 326 7.14 0.41 -4.50
CA LEU A 326 8.46 0.14 -3.92
C LEU A 326 9.06 -1.22 -4.30
N PRO A 327 8.32 -2.36 -4.37
CA PRO A 327 8.89 -3.65 -4.75
C PRO A 327 9.44 -3.65 -6.18
N PHE A 328 8.80 -2.93 -7.10
CA PHE A 328 9.24 -2.80 -8.48
C PHE A 328 10.46 -1.89 -8.61
N LEU A 329 10.55 -0.81 -7.81
CA LEU A 329 11.75 0.03 -7.73
C LEU A 329 12.93 -0.74 -7.14
N VAL A 330 12.69 -1.57 -6.11
CA VAL A 330 13.71 -2.47 -5.55
C VAL A 330 14.20 -3.45 -6.61
N PHE A 331 13.31 -4.04 -7.39
CA PHE A 331 13.69 -4.91 -8.50
C PHE A 331 14.63 -4.20 -9.49
N TYR A 332 14.30 -2.96 -9.90
CA TYR A 332 15.17 -2.17 -10.77
C TYR A 332 16.51 -1.83 -10.11
N ALA A 333 16.54 -1.44 -8.84
CA ALA A 333 17.78 -1.14 -8.11
C ALA A 333 18.69 -2.37 -7.93
N VAL A 334 18.10 -3.57 -7.83
CA VAL A 334 18.84 -4.84 -7.78
C VAL A 334 19.44 -5.17 -9.14
N LYS A 335 18.64 -5.06 -10.21
CA LYS A 335 19.03 -5.42 -11.57
C LYS A 335 19.98 -4.44 -12.24
N TYR A 336 19.81 -3.13 -11.97
CA TYR A 336 20.52 -2.06 -12.67
C TYR A 336 21.28 -1.18 -11.71
N ILE A 337 22.61 -1.20 -11.76
CA ILE A 337 23.46 -0.38 -10.91
C ILE A 337 23.23 1.12 -11.15
N THR A 338 22.95 1.49 -12.39
CA THR A 338 22.66 2.88 -12.83
C THR A 338 21.35 3.41 -12.24
N PHE A 339 20.43 2.54 -11.80
CA PHE A 339 19.18 2.95 -11.17
C PHE A 339 19.32 3.24 -9.67
N ARG A 340 20.37 2.77 -8.99
CA ARG A 340 20.54 2.89 -7.53
C ARG A 340 20.58 4.34 -7.02
N PRO A 341 21.28 5.29 -7.65
CA PRO A 341 21.23 6.68 -7.21
C PRO A 341 19.80 7.24 -7.23
N LEU A 342 19.04 6.91 -8.27
CA LEU A 342 17.64 7.32 -8.40
C LEU A 342 16.74 6.64 -7.34
N PHE A 343 16.99 5.37 -7.03
CA PHE A 343 16.30 4.67 -5.95
C PHE A 343 16.52 5.36 -4.59
N TYR A 344 17.74 5.75 -4.24
CA TYR A 344 18.04 6.48 -3.01
C TYR A 344 17.40 7.87 -2.99
N TRP A 345 17.40 8.57 -4.13
CA TRP A 345 16.69 9.83 -4.30
C TRP A 345 15.20 9.69 -3.99
N ILE A 346 14.54 8.65 -4.55
CA ILE A 346 13.12 8.38 -4.34
C ILE A 346 12.82 8.06 -2.87
N VAL A 347 13.68 7.28 -2.20
CA VAL A 347 13.57 7.01 -0.76
C VAL A 347 13.70 8.30 0.05
N GLY A 348 14.68 9.15 -0.26
CA GLY A 348 14.84 10.46 0.38
C GLY A 348 13.64 11.38 0.17
N LEU A 349 13.11 11.40 -1.05
CA LEU A 349 11.93 12.19 -1.41
C LEU A 349 10.66 11.72 -0.66
N PHE A 350 10.52 10.42 -0.39
CA PHE A 350 9.45 9.91 0.46
C PHE A 350 9.49 10.52 1.86
N PHE A 351 10.64 10.55 2.52
CA PHE A 351 10.77 11.15 3.85
C PHE A 351 10.60 12.65 3.85
N LEU A 352 11.11 13.34 2.81
CA LEU A 352 10.89 14.78 2.66
C LEU A 352 9.38 15.11 2.54
N ARG A 353 8.63 14.29 1.79
CA ARG A 353 7.18 14.40 1.72
C ARG A 353 6.54 14.15 3.08
N LEU A 354 6.94 13.07 3.78
CA LEU A 354 6.40 12.69 5.08
C LEU A 354 6.50 13.84 6.09
N VAL A 355 7.69 14.44 6.20
CA VAL A 355 7.97 15.54 7.15
C VAL A 355 7.18 16.80 6.79
N SER A 356 6.92 17.05 5.50
CA SER A 356 6.26 18.29 5.05
C SER A 356 4.73 18.24 5.04
N LEU A 357 4.11 17.05 4.99
CA LEU A 357 2.67 16.95 4.70
C LEU A 357 1.76 16.71 5.87
N GLN A 358 2.13 15.86 6.84
CA GLN A 358 1.22 15.45 7.91
C GLN A 358 1.91 15.45 9.26
N GLY A 359 1.25 16.07 10.26
CA GLY A 359 1.70 16.06 11.63
C GLY A 359 1.52 14.72 12.33
N ASN A 360 0.54 13.91 11.94
CA ASN A 360 0.12 12.72 12.71
C ASN A 360 0.89 11.43 12.37
N VAL A 361 2.00 11.52 11.64
CA VAL A 361 2.77 10.36 11.17
C VAL A 361 4.25 10.44 11.55
N THR A 362 4.58 11.29 12.49
CA THR A 362 5.95 11.44 13.03
C THR A 362 5.98 11.10 14.52
N THR A 363 5.93 12.09 15.39
CA THR A 363 5.96 11.92 16.84
C THR A 363 4.77 11.14 17.37
N GLU A 364 3.59 11.35 16.79
CA GLU A 364 2.34 10.73 17.23
C GLU A 364 2.31 9.20 17.07
N LEU A 365 3.17 8.63 16.23
CA LEU A 365 3.31 7.17 16.17
C LEU A 365 3.80 6.56 17.49
N PHE A 366 4.43 7.35 18.34
CA PHE A 366 5.02 6.94 19.62
C PHE A 366 4.15 7.26 20.83
N LEU A 367 2.95 7.80 20.64
CA LEU A 367 2.01 8.13 21.72
C LEU A 367 1.70 6.94 22.64
N TRP A 368 1.73 5.74 22.09
CA TRP A 368 1.51 4.49 22.81
C TRP A 368 2.58 4.19 23.87
N ILE A 369 3.77 4.80 23.77
CA ILE A 369 4.84 4.69 24.76
C ILE A 369 4.62 5.69 25.89
N ALA A 370 4.31 6.94 25.54
CA ALA A 370 4.09 8.01 26.49
C ALA A 370 3.17 9.08 25.88
N PRO A 371 1.99 9.31 26.46
CA PRO A 371 1.04 10.32 25.96
C PRO A 371 1.63 11.73 25.87
N ALA A 372 2.57 12.09 26.76
CA ALA A 372 3.27 13.38 26.72
C ALA A 372 4.05 13.65 25.42
N ILE A 373 4.26 12.64 24.58
CA ILE A 373 4.86 12.82 23.23
C ILE A 373 3.94 13.68 22.33
N ASP A 374 2.64 13.75 22.62
CA ASP A 374 1.72 14.61 21.87
C ASP A 374 2.00 16.11 22.05
N ASP A 375 2.61 16.49 23.15
CA ASP A 375 3.02 17.87 23.43
C ASP A 375 4.24 18.32 22.62
N LEU A 376 4.96 17.36 21.98
CA LEU A 376 6.12 17.68 21.15
C LEU A 376 5.69 18.37 19.85
N PRO A 377 6.47 19.35 19.38
CA PRO A 377 6.16 20.04 18.13
C PRO A 377 6.15 19.07 16.95
N LYS A 378 5.07 19.12 16.20
CA LYS A 378 4.90 18.30 14.99
C LYS A 378 5.87 18.74 13.89
N SER A 379 6.37 17.80 13.10
CA SER A 379 7.35 18.08 12.04
C SER A 379 6.95 19.23 11.10
N ARG A 380 5.68 19.29 10.70
CA ARG A 380 5.16 20.36 9.85
C ARG A 380 5.28 21.76 10.46
N TYR A 381 5.15 21.89 11.78
CA TYR A 381 5.32 23.17 12.46
C TYR A 381 6.78 23.57 12.49
N LEU A 382 7.69 22.62 12.75
CA LEU A 382 9.13 22.89 12.70
C LEU A 382 9.58 23.36 11.31
N VAL A 383 9.09 22.71 10.24
CA VAL A 383 9.33 23.16 8.86
C VAL A 383 8.69 24.53 8.61
N GLY A 384 7.47 24.75 9.09
CA GLY A 384 6.73 26.00 8.94
C GLY A 384 7.38 27.21 9.67
N MET A 385 8.19 26.96 10.72
CA MET A 385 8.99 27.99 11.36
C MET A 385 10.14 28.50 10.50
N ILE A 386 10.62 27.68 9.58
CA ILE A 386 11.77 28.00 8.71
C ILE A 386 11.30 28.58 7.37
N TYR A 387 10.24 27.99 6.79
CA TYR A 387 9.73 28.38 5.49
C TYR A 387 8.24 28.03 5.34
N ASP A 388 7.54 28.69 4.42
CA ASP A 388 6.12 28.44 4.13
C ASP A 388 5.89 26.98 3.78
N ILE A 389 5.13 26.28 4.61
CA ILE A 389 4.89 24.86 4.50
C ILE A 389 4.18 24.48 3.19
N ASN A 390 3.31 25.35 2.65
CA ASN A 390 2.61 25.08 1.39
C ASN A 390 3.58 25.19 0.21
N LYS A 391 4.52 26.14 0.25
CA LYS A 391 5.58 26.22 -0.76
C LYS A 391 6.48 24.98 -0.70
N VAL A 392 6.87 24.51 0.50
CA VAL A 392 7.63 23.26 0.67
C VAL A 392 6.89 22.09 0.06
N ARG A 393 5.59 21.94 0.34
CA ARG A 393 4.75 20.87 -0.25
C ARG A 393 4.72 20.94 -1.76
N ASN A 394 4.55 22.12 -2.33
CA ASN A 394 4.51 22.32 -3.78
C ASN A 394 5.87 21.99 -4.43
N ILE A 395 6.97 22.35 -3.80
CA ILE A 395 8.33 22.01 -4.25
C ILE A 395 8.50 20.46 -4.22
N VAL A 396 8.11 19.81 -3.14
CA VAL A 396 8.19 18.35 -3.01
C VAL A 396 7.34 17.66 -4.07
N ALA A 397 6.10 18.13 -4.30
CA ALA A 397 5.23 17.61 -5.36
C ALA A 397 5.87 17.78 -6.75
N SER A 398 6.53 18.93 -6.99
CA SER A 398 7.27 19.18 -8.25
C SER A 398 8.44 18.22 -8.43
N PHE A 399 9.16 17.86 -7.36
CA PHE A 399 10.19 16.81 -7.42
C PHE A 399 9.63 15.44 -7.74
N TYR A 400 8.44 15.08 -7.20
CA TYR A 400 7.76 13.84 -7.59
C TYR A 400 7.41 13.83 -9.08
N PHE A 401 6.91 14.95 -9.59
CA PHE A 401 6.56 15.07 -11.00
C PHE A 401 7.80 14.94 -11.90
N ALA A 402 8.87 15.64 -11.60
CA ALA A 402 10.15 15.55 -12.32
C ALA A 402 10.73 14.13 -12.26
N THR A 403 10.67 13.48 -11.08
CA THR A 403 11.10 12.09 -10.88
C THR A 403 10.27 11.12 -11.73
N ALA A 404 8.96 11.31 -11.81
CA ALA A 404 8.08 10.49 -12.62
C ALA A 404 8.46 10.56 -14.11
N ILE A 405 8.72 11.76 -14.64
CA ILE A 405 9.17 11.96 -16.02
C ILE A 405 10.52 11.25 -16.24
N TRP A 406 11.48 11.47 -15.35
CA TRP A 406 12.83 10.92 -15.50
C TRP A 406 12.84 9.39 -15.47
N VAL A 407 12.16 8.79 -14.48
CA VAL A 407 12.09 7.32 -14.36
C VAL A 407 11.35 6.71 -15.54
N SER A 408 10.26 7.33 -15.98
CA SER A 408 9.51 6.85 -17.16
C SER A 408 10.37 6.91 -18.43
N GLY A 409 11.12 7.99 -18.61
CA GLY A 409 12.10 8.13 -19.71
C GLY A 409 13.20 7.07 -19.63
N TRP A 410 13.74 6.82 -18.43
CA TRP A 410 14.75 5.79 -18.21
C TRP A 410 14.21 4.37 -18.57
N ILE A 411 12.97 4.05 -18.15
CA ILE A 411 12.31 2.78 -18.49
C ILE A 411 12.13 2.69 -20.03
N ALA A 412 11.62 3.75 -20.65
CA ALA A 412 11.33 3.78 -22.08
C ALA A 412 12.60 3.58 -22.92
N THR A 413 13.70 4.22 -22.56
CA THR A 413 14.98 4.09 -23.27
C THR A 413 15.67 2.75 -23.07
N LYS A 414 15.46 2.12 -21.90
CA LYS A 414 15.98 0.78 -21.60
C LYS A 414 15.28 -0.29 -22.45
N GLU A 415 13.97 -0.19 -22.63
CA GLU A 415 13.17 -1.14 -23.42
C GLU A 415 13.29 -0.93 -24.93
N ALA A 416 13.79 0.22 -25.38
CA ALA A 416 14.07 0.51 -26.79
C ALA A 416 15.40 -0.09 -27.29
N LYS A 417 16.29 -0.49 -26.38
CA LYS A 417 17.56 -1.18 -26.69
C LYS A 417 17.41 -2.69 -26.58
#